data_a0fec2c8b20086ddff923b29c3c77434
#
_entry.id   a0fec2c8b20086ddff923b29c3c77434
#
_cell.length_a   1.000
_cell.length_b   1.000
_cell.length_c   1.000
_cell.angle_alpha   90.00
_cell.angle_beta   90.00
_cell.angle_gamma   90.00
#
_symmetry.space_group_name_H-M   'P 1'
#
loop_
_entity.id
_entity.type
_entity.pdbx_description
1 polymer ?
#
loop_
_entity_poly.entity_id
_entity_poly.type
_entity_poly.pdbx_seq_one_letter_code
_entity_poly.pdbx_strand_id
1 'polypeptide(L)'
;MKHKTKCEEETPLSSEALNEIVKRKYKEYLKASDAYNKSLSSKFEYLKDKFIRYERFGVEGYIHVRKVFVSKDTDGKWGLFLQGLGFNGSISEYQDDCEFRWSWWTEVKFPKRIYDDDDVLKGCIVIIEENEFRNAFKEFITEVSKAAEDILDNKLDSPDD
;
A
#
# COMPACT_ATOMS: atom_id res chain seq x y z
N MET A 1 -50.26 -10.91 -46.63
CA MET A 1 -50.42 -11.07 -45.16
C MET A 1 -49.36 -10.20 -44.49
N LYS A 2 -49.76 -9.12 -43.83
CA LYS A 2 -48.83 -8.23 -43.12
C LYS A 2 -48.77 -8.72 -41.68
N HIS A 3 -47.63 -9.31 -41.27
CA HIS A 3 -47.36 -9.56 -39.86
C HIS A 3 -47.06 -8.22 -39.19
N LYS A 4 -48.04 -7.71 -38.44
CA LYS A 4 -47.82 -6.68 -37.43
C LYS A 4 -47.10 -7.30 -36.26
N THR A 5 -45.79 -7.06 -36.13
CA THR A 5 -45.04 -7.30 -34.90
C THR A 5 -45.62 -6.31 -33.87
N LYS A 6 -46.32 -6.81 -32.87
CA LYS A 6 -46.68 -6.04 -31.71
C LYS A 6 -45.39 -5.73 -30.95
N CYS A 7 -44.93 -4.50 -31.00
CA CYS A 7 -44.01 -4.02 -29.97
C CYS A 7 -44.83 -3.98 -28.67
N GLU A 8 -44.54 -4.92 -27.76
CA GLU A 8 -44.99 -4.81 -26.41
C GLU A 8 -44.25 -3.61 -25.81
N GLU A 9 -44.98 -2.53 -25.58
CA GLU A 9 -44.49 -1.40 -24.80
C GLU A 9 -44.27 -1.92 -23.37
N GLU A 10 -42.98 -2.17 -23.03
CA GLU A 10 -42.58 -2.46 -21.66
C GLU A 10 -42.96 -1.27 -20.79
N THR A 11 -43.87 -1.46 -19.87
CA THR A 11 -44.28 -0.43 -18.89
C THR A 11 -43.01 -0.01 -18.13
N PRO A 12 -42.63 1.28 -18.11
CA PRO A 12 -41.44 1.71 -17.39
C PRO A 12 -41.57 1.40 -15.90
N LEU A 13 -40.49 0.83 -15.33
CA LEU A 13 -40.43 0.54 -13.89
C LEU A 13 -40.52 1.85 -13.08
N SER A 14 -41.17 1.78 -11.92
CA SER A 14 -41.18 2.91 -11.00
C SER A 14 -39.78 3.27 -10.51
N SER A 15 -39.58 4.50 -10.07
CA SER A 15 -38.29 4.95 -9.50
C SER A 15 -37.91 4.15 -8.27
N GLU A 16 -38.89 3.70 -7.47
CA GLU A 16 -38.63 2.84 -6.32
C GLU A 16 -38.15 1.45 -6.75
N ALA A 17 -38.78 0.84 -7.76
CA ALA A 17 -38.36 -0.45 -8.28
C ALA A 17 -36.97 -0.38 -8.88
N LEU A 18 -36.63 0.68 -9.60
CA LEU A 18 -35.30 0.92 -10.14
C LEU A 18 -34.26 1.09 -9.03
N ASN A 19 -34.58 1.82 -7.97
CA ASN A 19 -33.71 2.00 -6.82
C ASN A 19 -33.40 0.68 -6.10
N GLU A 20 -34.39 -0.20 -5.93
CA GLU A 20 -34.17 -1.52 -5.34
C GLU A 20 -33.28 -2.42 -6.24
N ILE A 21 -33.44 -2.33 -7.55
CA ILE A 21 -32.55 -3.03 -8.50
C ILE A 21 -31.10 -2.51 -8.37
N VAL A 22 -30.92 -1.20 -8.31
CA VAL A 22 -29.57 -0.58 -8.14
C VAL A 22 -28.93 -1.06 -6.85
N LYS A 23 -29.65 -1.02 -5.72
CA LYS A 23 -29.13 -1.48 -4.43
C LYS A 23 -28.71 -2.95 -4.45
N ARG A 24 -29.53 -3.81 -5.06
CA ARG A 24 -29.22 -5.23 -5.20
C ARG A 24 -27.97 -5.45 -6.05
N LYS A 25 -27.89 -4.81 -7.22
CA LYS A 25 -26.75 -4.90 -8.12
C LYS A 25 -25.46 -4.37 -7.49
N TYR A 26 -25.56 -3.30 -6.74
CA TYR A 26 -24.42 -2.77 -6.01
C TYR A 26 -23.91 -3.75 -4.94
N LYS A 27 -24.83 -4.39 -4.20
CA LYS A 27 -24.47 -5.43 -3.23
C LYS A 27 -23.81 -6.65 -3.87
N GLU A 28 -24.30 -7.09 -5.02
CA GLU A 28 -23.69 -8.17 -5.81
C GLU A 28 -22.28 -7.78 -6.27
N TYR A 29 -22.11 -6.55 -6.78
CA TYR A 29 -20.81 -5.99 -7.18
C TYR A 29 -19.82 -5.97 -6.01
N LEU A 30 -20.23 -5.50 -4.83
CA LEU A 30 -19.34 -5.47 -3.66
C LEU A 30 -18.85 -6.88 -3.28
N LYS A 31 -19.75 -7.86 -3.28
CA LYS A 31 -19.36 -9.26 -3.00
C LYS A 31 -18.37 -9.81 -4.02
N ALA A 32 -18.61 -9.57 -5.29
CA ALA A 32 -17.72 -10.01 -6.36
C ALA A 32 -16.35 -9.31 -6.26
N SER A 33 -16.35 -8.00 -5.99
CA SER A 33 -15.13 -7.22 -5.77
C SER A 33 -14.32 -7.73 -4.57
N ASP A 34 -14.98 -8.03 -3.46
CA ASP A 34 -14.33 -8.59 -2.26
C ASP A 34 -13.71 -9.96 -2.54
N ALA A 35 -14.44 -10.84 -3.22
CA ALA A 35 -13.95 -12.16 -3.61
C ALA A 35 -12.74 -12.07 -4.54
N TYR A 36 -12.80 -11.20 -5.55
CA TYR A 36 -11.70 -10.95 -6.46
C TYR A 36 -10.45 -10.47 -5.73
N ASN A 37 -10.55 -9.41 -4.92
CA ASN A 37 -9.40 -8.86 -4.22
C ASN A 37 -8.80 -9.87 -3.21
N LYS A 38 -9.62 -10.65 -2.52
CA LYS A 38 -9.13 -11.73 -1.66
C LYS A 38 -8.34 -12.79 -2.45
N SER A 39 -8.76 -13.11 -3.67
CA SER A 39 -8.05 -14.08 -4.53
C SER A 39 -6.66 -13.60 -4.94
N LEU A 40 -6.44 -12.28 -4.99
CA LEU A 40 -5.15 -11.70 -5.38
C LEU A 40 -4.05 -11.93 -4.33
N SER A 41 -4.37 -12.22 -3.09
CA SER A 41 -3.36 -12.53 -2.06
C SER A 41 -2.43 -13.67 -2.49
N SER A 42 -2.98 -14.71 -3.12
CA SER A 42 -2.21 -15.85 -3.64
C SER A 42 -1.28 -15.46 -4.78
N LYS A 43 -1.68 -14.49 -5.61
CA LYS A 43 -0.87 -13.97 -6.73
C LYS A 43 0.45 -13.36 -6.24
N PHE A 44 0.45 -12.75 -5.07
CA PHE A 44 1.60 -12.03 -4.52
C PHE A 44 2.40 -12.82 -3.49
N GLU A 45 2.04 -14.08 -3.22
CA GLU A 45 2.73 -14.93 -2.24
C GLU A 45 4.22 -15.13 -2.58
N TYR A 46 4.61 -14.99 -3.85
CA TYR A 46 6.00 -15.07 -4.27
C TYR A 46 6.92 -13.99 -3.67
N LEU A 47 6.34 -12.91 -3.14
CA LEU A 47 7.07 -11.83 -2.46
C LEU A 47 7.43 -12.18 -1.01
N LYS A 48 6.78 -13.21 -0.44
CA LYS A 48 7.08 -13.65 0.92
C LYS A 48 8.51 -14.17 1.03
N ASP A 49 9.13 -13.86 2.14
CA ASP A 49 10.54 -14.18 2.47
C ASP A 49 11.58 -13.56 1.51
N LYS A 50 11.16 -12.59 0.68
CA LYS A 50 12.05 -11.82 -0.19
C LYS A 50 12.54 -10.56 0.49
N PHE A 51 13.74 -10.12 0.10
CA PHE A 51 14.25 -8.80 0.37
C PHE A 51 13.83 -7.89 -0.78
N ILE A 52 13.19 -6.77 -0.44
CA ILE A 52 12.59 -5.88 -1.43
C ILE A 52 13.06 -4.45 -1.15
N ARG A 53 13.54 -3.79 -2.21
CA ARG A 53 13.64 -2.34 -2.27
C ARG A 53 12.37 -1.81 -2.91
N TYR A 54 11.76 -0.81 -2.30
CA TYR A 54 10.54 -0.19 -2.81
C TYR A 54 10.66 1.33 -2.85
N GLU A 55 9.97 1.93 -3.80
CA GLU A 55 9.75 3.37 -3.85
C GLU A 55 8.27 3.67 -3.68
N ARG A 56 7.96 4.57 -2.77
CA ARG A 56 6.61 5.03 -2.52
C ARG A 56 6.61 6.52 -2.20
N PHE A 57 5.86 7.30 -2.99
CA PHE A 57 5.76 8.75 -2.83
C PHE A 57 7.12 9.48 -2.80
N GLY A 58 8.06 9.03 -3.63
CA GLY A 58 9.41 9.59 -3.67
C GLY A 58 10.31 9.17 -2.49
N VAL A 59 9.85 8.26 -1.64
CA VAL A 59 10.64 7.69 -0.54
C VAL A 59 11.04 6.27 -0.88
N GLU A 60 12.35 6.02 -0.88
CA GLU A 60 12.91 4.68 -1.00
C GLU A 60 12.94 3.99 0.36
N GLY A 61 12.58 2.73 0.38
CA GLY A 61 12.63 1.90 1.57
C GLY A 61 13.01 0.47 1.25
N TYR A 62 13.31 -0.28 2.30
CA TYR A 62 13.73 -1.67 2.24
C TYR A 62 12.93 -2.51 3.21
N ILE A 63 12.54 -3.71 2.80
CA ILE A 63 11.77 -4.63 3.64
C ILE A 63 12.17 -6.08 3.37
N HIS A 64 12.39 -6.85 4.44
CA HIS A 64 12.39 -8.30 4.39
C HIS A 64 10.97 -8.78 4.70
N VAL A 65 10.27 -9.21 3.68
CA VAL A 65 8.83 -9.50 3.74
C VAL A 65 8.56 -10.77 4.52
N ARG A 66 7.72 -10.70 5.53
CA ARG A 66 7.26 -11.83 6.33
C ARG A 66 5.81 -12.22 6.06
N LYS A 67 4.99 -11.22 5.72
CA LYS A 67 3.59 -11.40 5.36
C LYS A 67 3.23 -10.61 4.12
N VAL A 68 2.42 -11.22 3.28
CA VAL A 68 1.86 -10.61 2.06
C VAL A 68 0.38 -10.89 2.04
N PHE A 69 -0.42 -9.87 1.86
CA PHE A 69 -1.87 -10.03 1.73
C PHE A 69 -2.51 -8.83 1.05
N VAL A 70 -3.66 -9.08 0.44
CA VAL A 70 -4.53 -8.03 -0.11
C VAL A 70 -5.72 -7.88 0.82
N SER A 71 -5.95 -6.67 1.33
CA SER A 71 -7.01 -6.38 2.29
C SER A 71 -7.51 -4.95 2.17
N LYS A 72 -8.59 -4.64 2.84
CA LYS A 72 -9.05 -3.26 3.05
C LYS A 72 -8.32 -2.63 4.24
N ASP A 73 -7.96 -1.37 4.09
CA ASP A 73 -7.46 -0.55 5.19
C ASP A 73 -8.60 -0.02 6.08
N THR A 74 -8.25 0.81 7.05
CA THR A 74 -9.20 1.47 7.96
C THR A 74 -10.20 2.36 7.23
N ASP A 75 -9.85 2.89 6.07
CA ASP A 75 -10.72 3.71 5.22
C ASP A 75 -11.56 2.88 4.24
N GLY A 76 -11.49 1.55 4.32
CA GLY A 76 -12.21 0.61 3.44
C GLY A 76 -11.61 0.51 2.04
N LYS A 77 -10.38 1.01 1.81
CA LYS A 77 -9.70 0.95 0.52
C LYS A 77 -8.83 -0.29 0.42
N TRP A 78 -8.96 -1.00 -0.69
CA TRP A 78 -8.11 -2.15 -0.99
C TRP A 78 -6.65 -1.76 -1.18
N GLY A 79 -5.76 -2.58 -0.64
CA GLY A 79 -4.31 -2.45 -0.78
C GLY A 79 -3.60 -3.79 -0.74
N LEU A 80 -2.46 -3.87 -1.41
CA LEU A 80 -1.47 -4.92 -1.22
C LEU A 80 -0.57 -4.50 -0.05
N PHE A 81 -0.51 -5.33 0.98
CA PHE A 81 0.28 -5.10 2.17
C PHE A 81 1.48 -6.03 2.20
N LEU A 82 2.66 -5.44 2.38
CA LEU A 82 3.89 -6.14 2.70
C LEU A 82 4.27 -5.78 4.13
N GLN A 83 4.39 -6.77 4.99
CA GLN A 83 4.79 -6.59 6.38
C GLN A 83 6.06 -7.37 6.67
N GLY A 84 6.97 -6.78 7.42
CA GLY A 84 8.19 -7.43 7.80
C GLY A 84 9.21 -6.51 8.47
N LEU A 85 10.46 -6.98 8.55
CA LEU A 85 11.57 -6.19 9.02
C LEU A 85 11.98 -5.20 7.93
N GLY A 86 11.91 -3.90 8.21
CA GLY A 86 12.23 -2.92 7.20
C GLY A 86 12.59 -1.55 7.76
N PHE A 87 13.02 -0.68 6.88
CA PHE A 87 13.37 0.71 7.18
C PHE A 87 13.13 1.56 5.94
N ASN A 88 12.91 2.84 6.14
CA ASN A 88 12.84 3.82 5.07
C ASN A 88 13.89 4.91 5.29
N GLY A 89 14.47 5.40 4.21
CA GLY A 89 15.57 6.36 4.21
C GLY A 89 15.16 7.82 4.46
N SER A 90 13.96 8.10 4.99
CA SER A 90 13.56 9.47 5.27
C SER A 90 13.81 9.84 6.73
N ILE A 91 14.82 10.64 6.96
CA ILE A 91 14.91 11.49 8.15
C ILE A 91 14.07 12.71 7.82
N SER A 92 12.83 12.78 8.33
CA SER A 92 12.01 13.98 8.14
C SER A 92 12.45 15.03 9.18
N GLU A 93 13.15 16.05 8.73
CA GLU A 93 13.33 17.28 9.47
C GLU A 93 12.00 18.06 9.45
N TYR A 94 11.17 17.88 10.48
CA TYR A 94 10.14 18.86 10.79
C TYR A 94 10.77 19.99 11.60
N GLN A 95 10.38 21.21 11.29
CA GLN A 95 11.05 22.46 11.69
C GLN A 95 11.31 22.66 13.19
N ASP A 96 10.70 21.92 14.11
CA ASP A 96 10.90 22.08 15.56
C ASP A 96 10.96 20.76 16.35
N ASP A 97 10.66 19.59 15.74
CA ASP A 97 10.72 18.30 16.41
C ASP A 97 11.30 17.22 15.49
N CYS A 98 12.53 16.81 15.76
CA CYS A 98 13.12 15.62 15.14
C CYS A 98 12.45 14.38 15.71
N GLU A 99 11.44 13.85 15.04
CA GLU A 99 10.79 12.61 15.41
C GLU A 99 11.52 11.43 14.74
N PHE A 100 12.35 10.72 15.50
CA PHE A 100 12.90 9.43 15.08
C PHE A 100 11.84 8.34 15.25
N ARG A 101 11.19 7.97 14.15
CA ARG A 101 10.32 6.80 14.15
C ARG A 101 11.14 5.56 13.81
N TRP A 102 11.53 4.84 14.82
CA TRP A 102 12.10 3.51 14.70
C TRP A 102 10.99 2.46 14.74
N SER A 103 10.80 1.78 13.64
CA SER A 103 9.98 0.57 13.62
C SER A 103 10.79 -0.57 13.05
N TRP A 104 11.07 -1.58 13.86
CA TRP A 104 11.64 -2.86 13.41
C TRP A 104 10.65 -3.65 12.55
N TRP A 105 9.37 -3.30 12.62
CA TRP A 105 8.30 -3.87 11.85
C TRP A 105 7.70 -2.80 10.96
N THR A 106 7.87 -3.01 9.66
CA THR A 106 7.40 -2.06 8.65
C THR A 106 6.19 -2.65 7.94
N GLU A 107 5.19 -1.83 7.71
CA GLU A 107 4.08 -2.13 6.83
C GLU A 107 4.12 -1.18 5.64
N VAL A 108 4.16 -1.76 4.45
CA VAL A 108 4.10 -1.01 3.19
C VAL A 108 2.83 -1.38 2.48
N LYS A 109 2.02 -0.38 2.15
CA LYS A 109 0.76 -0.54 1.42
C LYS A 109 0.89 0.01 0.01
N PHE A 110 0.60 -0.81 -0.97
CA PHE A 110 0.43 -0.39 -2.36
C PHE A 110 -1.06 -0.32 -2.70
N PRO A 111 -1.58 0.85 -3.15
CA PRO A 111 -2.98 0.99 -3.51
C PRO A 111 -3.33 0.16 -4.74
N LYS A 112 -4.62 -0.11 -4.92
CA LYS A 112 -5.15 -0.94 -6.00
C LYS A 112 -4.62 -0.55 -7.38
N ARG A 113 -4.56 0.75 -7.68
CA ARG A 113 -4.03 1.27 -8.95
C ARG A 113 -2.59 0.84 -9.27
N ILE A 114 -1.81 0.44 -8.25
CA ILE A 114 -0.42 -0.02 -8.41
C ILE A 114 -0.39 -1.54 -8.57
N TYR A 115 -1.05 -2.30 -7.70
CA TYR A 115 -0.94 -3.75 -7.74
C TYR A 115 -1.85 -4.42 -8.78
N ASP A 116 -2.86 -3.72 -9.32
CA ASP A 116 -3.68 -4.23 -10.44
C ASP A 116 -2.92 -4.27 -11.77
N ASP A 117 -1.83 -3.51 -11.88
CA ASP A 117 -0.97 -3.46 -13.06
C ASP A 117 0.43 -3.99 -12.71
N ASP A 118 0.79 -5.14 -13.26
CA ASP A 118 2.07 -5.80 -12.97
C ASP A 118 3.28 -4.94 -13.36
N ASP A 119 3.20 -4.16 -14.42
CA ASP A 119 4.30 -3.30 -14.87
C ASP A 119 4.47 -2.10 -13.94
N VAL A 120 3.36 -1.53 -13.45
CA VAL A 120 3.39 -0.45 -12.45
C VAL A 120 3.95 -0.96 -11.14
N LEU A 121 3.52 -2.14 -10.66
CA LEU A 121 4.05 -2.73 -9.44
C LEU A 121 5.55 -3.02 -9.55
N LYS A 122 6.00 -3.60 -10.65
CA LYS A 122 7.44 -3.86 -10.93
C LYS A 122 8.27 -2.58 -11.00
N GLY A 123 7.66 -1.45 -11.35
CA GLY A 123 8.29 -0.14 -11.28
C GLY A 123 8.45 0.40 -9.84
N CYS A 124 7.63 -0.09 -8.89
CA CYS A 124 7.64 0.35 -7.50
C CYS A 124 8.42 -0.58 -6.57
N ILE A 125 8.62 -1.85 -6.92
CA ILE A 125 9.31 -2.84 -6.11
C ILE A 125 10.39 -3.56 -6.91
N VAL A 126 11.53 -3.83 -6.26
CA VAL A 126 12.64 -4.61 -6.80
C VAL A 126 13.03 -5.67 -5.78
N ILE A 127 13.04 -6.94 -6.20
CA ILE A 127 13.58 -8.02 -5.37
C ILE A 127 15.10 -7.90 -5.42
N ILE A 128 15.73 -7.84 -4.26
CA ILE A 128 17.17 -7.66 -4.09
C ILE A 128 17.78 -8.85 -3.34
N GLU A 129 19.09 -8.93 -3.37
CA GLU A 129 19.84 -9.93 -2.60
C GLU A 129 19.94 -9.53 -1.12
N GLU A 130 20.06 -10.53 -0.24
CA GLU A 130 20.20 -10.31 1.20
C GLU A 130 21.39 -9.39 1.54
N ASN A 131 22.51 -9.53 0.83
CA ASN A 131 23.69 -8.69 1.05
C ASN A 131 23.42 -7.22 0.72
N GLU A 132 22.66 -6.94 -0.32
CA GLU A 132 22.25 -5.57 -0.66
C GLU A 132 21.38 -4.98 0.47
N PHE A 133 20.41 -5.74 0.96
CA PHE A 133 19.58 -5.34 2.10
C PHE A 133 20.41 -5.06 3.34
N ARG A 134 21.34 -5.95 3.71
CA ARG A 134 22.22 -5.78 4.87
C ARG A 134 23.11 -4.56 4.77
N ASN A 135 23.64 -4.27 3.58
CA ASN A 135 24.48 -3.10 3.34
C ASN A 135 23.66 -1.81 3.46
N ALA A 136 22.48 -1.76 2.84
CA ALA A 136 21.57 -0.63 2.96
C ALA A 136 21.15 -0.37 4.42
N PHE A 137 20.92 -1.43 5.18
CA PHE A 137 20.60 -1.31 6.62
C PHE A 137 21.77 -0.73 7.43
N LYS A 138 23.00 -1.16 7.17
CA LYS A 138 24.18 -0.62 7.85
C LYS A 138 24.39 0.87 7.54
N GLU A 139 24.21 1.27 6.27
CA GLU A 139 24.27 2.67 5.86
C GLU A 139 23.19 3.50 6.58
N PHE A 140 21.97 3.01 6.61
CA PHE A 140 20.85 3.66 7.31
C PHE A 140 21.15 3.84 8.82
N ILE A 141 21.66 2.82 9.51
CA ILE A 141 22.05 2.92 10.93
C ILE A 141 23.16 3.96 11.12
N THR A 142 24.12 4.02 10.22
CA THR A 142 25.20 5.00 10.29
C THR A 142 24.65 6.43 10.15
N GLU A 143 23.75 6.67 9.20
CA GLU A 143 23.11 7.99 9.00
C GLU A 143 22.25 8.40 10.21
N VAL A 144 21.47 7.48 10.77
CA VAL A 144 20.65 7.71 11.96
C VAL A 144 21.52 8.03 13.18
N SER A 145 22.63 7.31 13.36
CA SER A 145 23.56 7.56 14.46
C SER A 145 24.19 8.94 14.35
N LYS A 146 24.65 9.32 13.16
CA LYS A 146 25.21 10.65 12.89
C LYS A 146 24.19 11.76 13.16
N ALA A 147 22.95 11.62 12.67
CA ALA A 147 21.88 12.59 12.92
C ALA A 147 21.55 12.72 14.41
N ALA A 148 21.60 11.62 15.17
CA ALA A 148 21.40 11.62 16.61
C ALA A 148 22.56 12.37 17.34
N GLU A 149 23.79 12.19 16.91
CA GLU A 149 24.94 12.93 17.43
C GLU A 149 24.84 14.43 17.16
N ASP A 150 24.50 14.81 15.93
CA ASP A 150 24.31 16.22 15.54
C ASP A 150 23.21 16.92 16.39
N ILE A 151 22.14 16.22 16.71
CA ILE A 151 21.06 16.72 17.57
C ILE A 151 21.56 16.91 19.00
N LEU A 152 22.28 15.93 19.55
CA LEU A 152 22.82 16.00 20.91
C LEU A 152 23.78 17.19 21.03
N ASP A 153 24.71 17.35 20.10
CA ASP A 153 25.67 18.44 20.09
C ASP A 153 24.96 19.80 20.04
N ASN A 154 23.98 19.97 19.15
CA ASN A 154 23.22 21.20 19.03
C ASN A 154 22.38 21.53 20.28
N LYS A 155 21.86 20.51 20.99
CA LYS A 155 21.06 20.71 22.22
C LYS A 155 21.92 20.94 23.45
N LEU A 156 23.11 20.36 23.50
CA LEU A 156 24.06 20.53 24.62
C LEU A 156 24.81 21.87 24.53
N ASP A 157 25.04 22.38 23.32
CA ASP A 157 25.75 23.63 23.07
C ASP A 157 24.84 24.88 23.12
N SER A 158 23.52 24.69 23.17
CA SER A 158 22.57 25.80 23.36
C SER A 158 22.44 26.11 24.85
N PRO A 159 22.97 27.23 25.37
CA PRO A 159 22.69 27.66 26.73
C PRO A 159 21.20 27.96 26.83
N ASP A 160 20.56 27.40 27.83
CA ASP A 160 19.18 27.69 28.19
C ASP A 160 19.00 29.24 28.32
N ASP A 161 18.20 29.83 27.43
CA ASP A 161 17.63 31.17 27.63
C ASP A 161 16.34 31.07 28.42
#